data_6b2c1373e30c9707d3950527a96c0bf9
#
_entry.id   6b2c1373e30c9707d3950527a96c0bf9
#
_cell.length_a   1.000
_cell.length_b   1.000
_cell.length_c   1.000
_cell.angle_alpha   90.00
_cell.angle_beta   90.00
_cell.angle_gamma   90.00
#
_symmetry.space_group_name_H-M   'P 1'
#
loop_
_entity.id
_entity.type
_entity.pdbx_description
1 polymer ?
#
loop_
_entity_poly.entity_id
_entity_poly.type
_entity_poly.pdbx_seq_one_letter_code
_entity_poly.pdbx_strand_id
1 'polypeptide(L)'
;MRPAVVLSLLLLSGTAYAAPEKTPAPKEVSSQDKLFNQLKHAGSTEEAHGIEQKLMAMFRASGSPSVDLLMTRANAALATADNKTAKKLLEAVTTIAPNYAEGWHARAGMEQADGDDTAALVSLQKVVLLNPRHFNALNELGDMLQEYGDKAGALKLYRRALELDPQLEGATHKIRELTQSVEGRDI
;
A
#
# COMPACT_ATOMS: atom_id res chain seq x y z
N MET A 1 -18.09 -79.26 39.49
CA MET A 1 -18.90 -78.09 39.75
C MET A 1 -17.99 -76.88 39.75
N ARG A 2 -18.05 -76.06 38.73
CA ARG A 2 -17.25 -74.83 38.59
C ARG A 2 -18.20 -73.62 38.73
N PRO A 3 -17.96 -72.63 39.63
CA PRO A 3 -18.78 -71.41 39.64
C PRO A 3 -18.35 -70.44 38.54
N ALA A 4 -19.34 -69.90 37.85
CA ALA A 4 -19.17 -68.85 36.87
C ALA A 4 -18.91 -67.51 37.58
N VAL A 5 -17.82 -66.82 37.19
CA VAL A 5 -17.52 -65.43 37.61
C VAL A 5 -18.18 -64.50 36.59
N VAL A 6 -19.17 -63.75 37.04
CA VAL A 6 -19.82 -62.71 36.24
C VAL A 6 -18.99 -61.46 36.42
N LEU A 7 -18.30 -61.06 35.35
CA LEU A 7 -17.54 -59.80 35.30
C LEU A 7 -18.46 -58.66 34.87
N SER A 8 -18.91 -57.85 35.83
CA SER A 8 -19.68 -56.60 35.52
C SER A 8 -18.78 -55.49 34.96
N LEU A 9 -19.00 -55.19 33.69
CA LEU A 9 -18.31 -54.09 32.99
C LEU A 9 -19.01 -52.77 33.35
N LEU A 10 -18.38 -51.95 34.23
CA LEU A 10 -18.81 -50.58 34.51
C LEU A 10 -18.37 -49.67 33.32
N LEU A 11 -19.34 -49.26 32.51
CA LEU A 11 -19.17 -48.19 31.50
C LEU A 11 -19.07 -46.84 32.24
N LEU A 12 -17.87 -46.30 32.38
CA LEU A 12 -17.67 -44.87 32.71
C LEU A 12 -17.99 -44.04 31.49
N SER A 13 -19.15 -43.40 31.49
CA SER A 13 -19.49 -42.33 30.56
C SER A 13 -18.69 -41.07 30.92
N GLY A 14 -17.52 -40.89 30.28
CA GLY A 14 -16.73 -39.65 30.39
C GLY A 14 -17.43 -38.54 29.61
N THR A 15 -18.05 -37.59 30.32
CA THR A 15 -18.48 -36.31 29.73
C THR A 15 -17.23 -35.52 29.40
N ALA A 16 -16.92 -35.42 28.10
CA ALA A 16 -15.86 -34.54 27.58
C ALA A 16 -16.26 -33.10 27.90
N TYR A 17 -15.54 -32.50 28.86
CA TYR A 17 -15.65 -31.07 29.15
C TYR A 17 -14.98 -30.31 27.96
N ALA A 18 -15.79 -29.77 27.08
CA ALA A 18 -15.29 -28.89 26.01
C ALA A 18 -14.68 -27.63 26.65
N ALA A 19 -13.38 -27.45 26.50
CA ALA A 19 -12.71 -26.24 26.97
C ALA A 19 -13.34 -25.02 26.23
N PRO A 20 -13.56 -23.89 26.91
CA PRO A 20 -14.13 -22.71 26.30
C PRO A 20 -13.20 -22.25 25.16
N GLU A 21 -13.77 -22.16 23.95
CA GLU A 21 -13.11 -21.64 22.78
C GLU A 21 -12.63 -20.22 23.09
N LYS A 22 -11.30 -20.00 23.06
CA LYS A 22 -10.71 -18.68 23.31
C LYS A 22 -11.20 -17.76 22.20
N THR A 23 -12.10 -16.85 22.53
CA THR A 23 -12.47 -15.72 21.66
C THR A 23 -11.18 -15.01 21.22
N PRO A 24 -10.91 -14.89 19.92
CA PRO A 24 -9.71 -14.21 19.47
C PRO A 24 -9.69 -12.79 20.03
N ALA A 25 -8.58 -12.40 20.66
CA ALA A 25 -8.39 -11.05 21.16
C ALA A 25 -8.61 -10.05 20.01
N PRO A 26 -9.24 -8.89 20.27
CA PRO A 26 -9.41 -7.84 19.25
C PRO A 26 -8.05 -7.55 18.63
N LYS A 27 -7.95 -7.59 17.29
CA LYS A 27 -6.72 -7.20 16.57
C LYS A 27 -6.41 -5.76 16.95
N GLU A 28 -5.24 -5.54 17.55
CA GLU A 28 -4.78 -4.20 17.89
C GLU A 28 -4.66 -3.39 16.59
N VAL A 29 -5.35 -2.24 16.53
CA VAL A 29 -5.37 -1.37 15.35
C VAL A 29 -3.97 -0.80 15.16
N SER A 30 -3.35 -1.07 14.02
CA SER A 30 -1.99 -0.61 13.74
C SER A 30 -1.89 0.93 13.76
N SER A 31 -0.71 1.47 14.04
CA SER A 31 -0.48 2.91 13.99
C SER A 31 -0.80 3.48 12.61
N GLN A 32 -0.53 2.73 11.57
CA GLN A 32 -0.85 3.09 10.19
C GLN A 32 -2.37 3.16 9.96
N ASP A 33 -3.14 2.21 10.49
CA ASP A 33 -4.60 2.22 10.36
C ASP A 33 -5.23 3.41 11.08
N LYS A 34 -4.67 3.79 12.25
CA LYS A 34 -5.09 4.99 12.98
C LYS A 34 -4.87 6.25 12.13
N LEU A 35 -3.71 6.38 11.48
CA LEU A 35 -3.41 7.52 10.60
C LEU A 35 -4.32 7.55 9.37
N PHE A 36 -4.58 6.43 8.72
CA PHE A 36 -5.53 6.40 7.60
C PHE A 36 -6.96 6.74 8.02
N ASN A 37 -7.36 6.32 9.23
CA ASN A 37 -8.66 6.72 9.78
C ASN A 37 -8.72 8.23 10.03
N GLN A 38 -7.65 8.82 10.59
CA GLN A 38 -7.54 10.26 10.78
C GLN A 38 -7.56 11.00 9.44
N LEU A 39 -6.79 10.53 8.45
CA LEU A 39 -6.75 11.13 7.11
C LEU A 39 -8.13 11.16 6.46
N LYS A 40 -8.86 10.06 6.55
CA LYS A 40 -10.23 9.96 6.00
C LYS A 40 -11.20 10.95 6.63
N HIS A 41 -10.97 11.40 7.86
CA HIS A 41 -11.85 12.30 8.61
C HIS A 41 -11.21 13.68 8.84
N ALA A 42 -10.13 14.00 8.15
CA ALA A 42 -9.47 15.30 8.25
C ALA A 42 -10.44 16.43 7.88
N GLY A 43 -10.53 17.42 8.75
CA GLY A 43 -11.47 18.53 8.59
C GLY A 43 -10.94 19.65 7.66
N SER A 44 -9.64 19.63 7.35
CA SER A 44 -9.00 20.60 6.45
C SER A 44 -7.84 19.98 5.70
N THR A 45 -7.43 20.63 4.62
CA THR A 45 -6.26 20.24 3.82
C THR A 45 -4.97 20.30 4.62
N GLU A 46 -4.81 21.28 5.54
CA GLU A 46 -3.64 21.38 6.40
C GLU A 46 -3.54 20.21 7.38
N GLU A 47 -4.67 19.80 7.95
CA GLU A 47 -4.73 18.60 8.80
C GLU A 47 -4.39 17.34 8.01
N ALA A 48 -5.00 17.16 6.84
CA ALA A 48 -4.73 16.05 5.94
C ALA A 48 -3.24 15.96 5.59
N HIS A 49 -2.64 17.08 5.16
CA HIS A 49 -1.22 17.15 4.81
C HIS A 49 -0.31 16.75 5.97
N GLY A 50 -0.61 17.18 7.20
CA GLY A 50 0.15 16.74 8.38
C GLY A 50 0.08 15.24 8.65
N ILE A 51 -1.05 14.60 8.32
CA ILE A 51 -1.24 13.15 8.44
C ILE A 51 -0.55 12.40 7.29
N GLU A 52 -0.68 12.89 6.05
CA GLU A 52 0.01 12.37 4.87
C GLU A 52 1.52 12.31 5.10
N GLN A 53 2.13 13.37 5.62
CA GLN A 53 3.55 13.40 5.93
C GLN A 53 3.97 12.28 6.89
N LYS A 54 3.13 11.99 7.91
CA LYS A 54 3.39 10.89 8.85
C LYS A 54 3.29 9.53 8.16
N LEU A 55 2.29 9.33 7.29
CA LEU A 55 2.14 8.12 6.51
C LEU A 55 3.32 7.93 5.54
N MET A 56 3.73 8.99 4.84
CA MET A 56 4.90 8.95 3.96
C MET A 56 6.20 8.66 4.73
N ALA A 57 6.35 9.18 5.95
CA ALA A 57 7.49 8.84 6.82
C ALA A 57 7.50 7.35 7.18
N MET A 58 6.32 6.76 7.45
CA MET A 58 6.21 5.31 7.71
C MET A 58 6.52 4.48 6.46
N PHE A 59 6.09 4.91 5.27
CA PHE A 59 6.37 4.20 4.02
C PHE A 59 7.88 4.23 3.69
N ARG A 60 8.55 5.35 3.96
CA ARG A 60 10.00 5.51 3.74
C ARG A 60 10.89 4.66 4.65
N ALA A 61 10.38 4.15 5.76
CA ALA A 61 11.15 3.28 6.64
C ALA A 61 11.27 1.88 6.02
N SER A 62 12.42 1.54 5.46
CA SER A 62 12.65 0.22 4.83
C SER A 62 12.82 -0.91 5.86
N GLY A 63 13.12 -0.58 7.11
CA GLY A 63 13.52 -1.53 8.15
C GLY A 63 14.96 -2.03 8.01
N SER A 64 15.74 -1.52 7.06
CA SER A 64 17.14 -1.88 6.83
C SER A 64 18.01 -0.63 6.72
N PRO A 65 18.93 -0.39 7.66
CA PRO A 65 19.84 0.77 7.61
C PRO A 65 20.64 0.87 6.31
N SER A 66 20.99 -0.26 5.72
CA SER A 66 21.72 -0.30 4.44
C SER A 66 20.85 0.19 3.27
N VAL A 67 19.58 -0.21 3.24
CA VAL A 67 18.63 0.24 2.22
C VAL A 67 18.32 1.73 2.41
N ASP A 68 18.11 2.17 3.66
CA ASP A 68 17.86 3.58 3.97
C ASP A 68 19.05 4.47 3.55
N LEU A 69 20.30 3.99 3.72
CA LEU A 69 21.50 4.70 3.25
C LEU A 69 21.54 4.77 1.72
N LEU A 70 21.20 3.69 1.01
CA LEU A 70 21.14 3.68 -0.46
C LEU A 70 20.07 4.65 -0.96
N MET A 71 18.88 4.67 -0.34
CA MET A 71 17.81 5.62 -0.65
C MET A 71 18.24 7.07 -0.42
N THR A 72 18.92 7.34 0.69
CA THR A 72 19.44 8.69 0.98
C THR A 72 20.41 9.15 -0.12
N ARG A 73 21.31 8.29 -0.55
CA ARG A 73 22.26 8.59 -1.63
C ARG A 73 21.58 8.73 -2.99
N ALA A 74 20.57 7.90 -3.26
CA ALA A 74 19.78 8.00 -4.50
C ALA A 74 19.06 9.34 -4.57
N ASN A 75 18.38 9.74 -3.49
CA ASN A 75 17.70 11.04 -3.40
C ASN A 75 18.68 12.22 -3.54
N ALA A 76 19.88 12.13 -2.96
CA ALA A 76 20.92 13.14 -3.15
C ALA A 76 21.39 13.24 -4.61
N ALA A 77 21.54 12.10 -5.30
CA ALA A 77 21.87 12.06 -6.72
C ALA A 77 20.77 12.65 -7.59
N LEU A 78 19.49 12.34 -7.30
CA LEU A 78 18.33 12.96 -7.96
C LEU A 78 18.29 14.47 -7.77
N ALA A 79 18.55 14.95 -6.55
CA ALA A 79 18.56 16.38 -6.24
C ALA A 79 19.65 17.17 -6.99
N THR A 80 20.71 16.49 -7.43
CA THR A 80 21.79 17.08 -8.24
C THR A 80 21.70 16.71 -9.73
N ALA A 81 20.59 16.11 -10.16
CA ALA A 81 20.37 15.63 -11.53
C ALA A 81 21.45 14.61 -12.01
N ASP A 82 22.10 13.90 -11.08
CA ASP A 82 22.97 12.77 -11.42
C ASP A 82 22.12 11.50 -11.60
N ASN A 83 21.33 11.49 -12.68
CA ASN A 83 20.42 10.39 -13.00
C ASN A 83 21.14 9.05 -13.15
N LYS A 84 22.40 9.06 -13.63
CA LYS A 84 23.20 7.83 -13.78
C LYS A 84 23.50 7.16 -12.44
N THR A 85 23.90 7.95 -11.44
CA THR A 85 24.15 7.45 -10.07
C THR A 85 22.82 7.05 -9.40
N ALA A 86 21.78 7.88 -9.52
CA ALA A 86 20.45 7.60 -8.98
C ALA A 86 19.92 6.25 -9.50
N LYS A 87 19.96 6.02 -10.81
CA LYS A 87 19.53 4.77 -11.44
C LYS A 87 20.22 3.55 -10.84
N LYS A 88 21.55 3.55 -10.76
CA LYS A 88 22.31 2.44 -10.18
C LYS A 88 21.96 2.17 -8.72
N LEU A 89 21.75 3.23 -7.93
CA LEU A 89 21.40 3.11 -6.52
C LEU A 89 19.99 2.56 -6.35
N LEU A 90 19.02 3.02 -7.14
CA LEU A 90 17.63 2.56 -7.10
C LEU A 90 17.48 1.11 -7.64
N GLU A 91 18.25 0.74 -8.67
CA GLU A 91 18.37 -0.65 -9.11
C GLU A 91 18.91 -1.56 -7.99
N ALA A 92 19.93 -1.11 -7.26
CA ALA A 92 20.47 -1.83 -6.11
C ALA A 92 19.42 -1.95 -4.99
N VAL A 93 18.69 -0.87 -4.67
CA VAL A 93 17.62 -0.88 -3.67
C VAL A 93 16.54 -1.90 -4.04
N THR A 94 16.02 -1.85 -5.27
CA THR A 94 14.94 -2.76 -5.71
C THR A 94 15.40 -4.22 -5.87
N THR A 95 16.71 -4.45 -6.03
CA THR A 95 17.30 -5.79 -6.04
C THR A 95 17.48 -6.35 -4.62
N ILE A 96 17.99 -5.54 -3.69
CA ILE A 96 18.26 -5.96 -2.30
C ILE A 96 16.97 -6.06 -1.48
N ALA A 97 16.03 -5.12 -1.71
CA ALA A 97 14.78 -5.03 -1.01
C ALA A 97 13.58 -5.01 -2.00
N PRO A 98 13.31 -6.13 -2.70
CA PRO A 98 12.29 -6.19 -3.75
C PRO A 98 10.85 -5.97 -3.24
N ASN A 99 10.63 -6.08 -1.92
CA ASN A 99 9.34 -5.84 -1.27
C ASN A 99 9.22 -4.44 -0.64
N TYR A 100 10.21 -3.59 -0.82
CA TYR A 100 10.19 -2.21 -0.32
C TYR A 100 9.55 -1.29 -1.36
N ALA A 101 8.28 -0.91 -1.12
CA ALA A 101 7.48 -0.15 -2.08
C ALA A 101 8.10 1.21 -2.45
N GLU A 102 8.65 1.95 -1.47
CA GLU A 102 9.29 3.26 -1.72
C GLU A 102 10.51 3.20 -2.62
N GLY A 103 11.24 2.08 -2.62
CA GLY A 103 12.33 1.86 -3.57
C GLY A 103 11.84 1.83 -5.02
N TRP A 104 10.71 1.17 -5.26
CA TRP A 104 10.05 1.14 -6.56
C TRP A 104 9.41 2.50 -6.91
N HIS A 105 8.87 3.23 -5.92
CA HIS A 105 8.31 4.55 -6.12
C HIS A 105 9.38 5.57 -6.56
N ALA A 106 10.51 5.62 -5.85
CA ALA A 106 11.62 6.47 -6.24
C ALA A 106 12.20 6.10 -7.62
N ARG A 107 12.23 4.79 -7.94
CA ARG A 107 12.65 4.31 -9.25
C ARG A 107 11.69 4.76 -10.35
N ALA A 108 10.38 4.68 -10.12
CA ALA A 108 9.37 5.16 -11.07
C ALA A 108 9.55 6.66 -11.39
N GLY A 109 9.73 7.49 -10.37
CA GLY A 109 9.99 8.92 -10.56
C GLY A 109 11.25 9.21 -11.36
N MET A 110 12.32 8.45 -11.15
CA MET A 110 13.56 8.55 -11.93
C MET A 110 13.33 8.09 -13.38
N GLU A 111 12.62 6.99 -13.60
CA GLU A 111 12.32 6.47 -14.94
C GLU A 111 11.45 7.44 -15.74
N GLN A 112 10.47 8.09 -15.11
CA GLN A 112 9.70 9.18 -15.73
C GLN A 112 10.58 10.38 -16.10
N ALA A 113 11.49 10.80 -15.21
CA ALA A 113 12.41 11.90 -15.49
C ALA A 113 13.37 11.60 -16.65
N ASP A 114 13.71 10.33 -16.85
CA ASP A 114 14.51 9.86 -18.00
C ASP A 114 13.67 9.65 -19.27
N GLY A 115 12.33 9.80 -19.22
CA GLY A 115 11.40 9.56 -20.33
C GLY A 115 11.15 8.07 -20.63
N ASP A 116 11.49 7.17 -19.71
CA ASP A 116 11.19 5.73 -19.79
C ASP A 116 9.86 5.41 -19.11
N ASP A 117 8.78 5.90 -19.72
CA ASP A 117 7.43 5.76 -19.18
C ASP A 117 6.99 4.29 -19.07
N THR A 118 7.50 3.42 -19.94
CA THR A 118 7.21 1.99 -19.87
C THR A 118 7.78 1.38 -18.58
N ALA A 119 9.02 1.71 -18.23
CA ALA A 119 9.64 1.26 -17.00
C ALA A 119 8.95 1.89 -15.77
N ALA A 120 8.64 3.18 -15.83
CA ALA A 120 7.94 3.90 -14.78
C ALA A 120 6.56 3.28 -14.46
N LEU A 121 5.79 2.92 -15.51
CA LEU A 121 4.51 2.24 -15.36
C LEU A 121 4.66 0.91 -14.61
N VAL A 122 5.65 0.10 -14.98
CA VAL A 122 5.95 -1.18 -14.31
C VAL A 122 6.35 -0.95 -12.85
N SER A 123 7.18 0.05 -12.59
CA SER A 123 7.62 0.40 -11.23
C SER A 123 6.44 0.87 -10.37
N LEU A 124 5.56 1.75 -10.87
CA LEU A 124 4.35 2.19 -10.16
C LEU A 124 3.36 1.04 -9.89
N GLN A 125 3.17 0.15 -10.87
CA GLN A 125 2.35 -1.06 -10.65
C GLN A 125 2.92 -1.90 -9.51
N LYS A 126 4.25 -2.01 -9.43
CA LYS A 126 4.91 -2.73 -8.34
C LYS A 126 4.69 -2.04 -6.99
N VAL A 127 4.70 -0.70 -6.93
CA VAL A 127 4.36 0.06 -5.71
C VAL A 127 2.95 -0.29 -5.24
N VAL A 128 1.96 -0.19 -6.13
CA VAL A 128 0.54 -0.44 -5.79
C VAL A 128 0.30 -1.89 -5.37
N LEU A 129 1.06 -2.85 -5.95
CA LEU A 129 1.01 -4.25 -5.55
C LEU A 129 1.56 -4.45 -4.13
N LEU A 130 2.71 -3.83 -3.81
CA LEU A 130 3.38 -3.97 -2.52
C LEU A 130 2.70 -3.17 -1.39
N ASN A 131 2.24 -1.97 -1.71
CA ASN A 131 1.49 -1.10 -0.81
C ASN A 131 0.19 -0.62 -1.46
N PRO A 132 -0.90 -1.39 -1.36
CA PRO A 132 -2.19 -1.02 -1.94
C PRO A 132 -2.81 0.26 -1.36
N ARG A 133 -2.23 0.82 -0.31
CA ARG A 133 -2.68 2.05 0.35
C ARG A 133 -1.77 3.24 0.05
N HIS A 134 -0.88 3.14 -0.91
CA HIS A 134 -0.01 4.23 -1.33
C HIS A 134 -0.78 5.19 -2.24
N PHE A 135 -1.52 6.12 -1.66
CA PHE A 135 -2.46 6.99 -2.39
C PHE A 135 -1.76 7.85 -3.46
N ASN A 136 -0.54 8.34 -3.22
CA ASN A 136 0.23 9.06 -4.25
C ASN A 136 0.55 8.16 -5.45
N ALA A 137 1.03 6.94 -5.23
CA ALA A 137 1.33 6.03 -6.33
C ALA A 137 0.08 5.60 -7.10
N LEU A 138 -1.08 5.48 -6.42
CA LEU A 138 -2.37 5.25 -7.09
C LEU A 138 -2.72 6.43 -7.99
N ASN A 139 -2.54 7.68 -7.53
CA ASN A 139 -2.81 8.87 -8.33
C ASN A 139 -1.84 8.97 -9.50
N GLU A 140 -0.53 8.80 -9.28
CA GLU A 140 0.50 8.84 -10.32
C GLU A 140 0.30 7.76 -11.39
N LEU A 141 -0.04 6.52 -10.98
CA LEU A 141 -0.37 5.45 -11.92
C LEU A 141 -1.64 5.79 -12.71
N GLY A 142 -2.62 6.45 -12.06
CA GLY A 142 -3.81 6.98 -12.73
C GLY A 142 -3.46 8.01 -13.79
N ASP A 143 -2.54 8.94 -13.49
CA ASP A 143 -2.07 9.95 -14.45
C ASP A 143 -1.46 9.30 -15.69
N MET A 144 -0.58 8.33 -15.50
CA MET A 144 0.03 7.59 -16.60
C MET A 144 -1.01 6.84 -17.43
N LEU A 145 -1.96 6.11 -16.81
CA LEU A 145 -3.01 5.40 -17.54
C LEU A 145 -3.90 6.36 -18.34
N GLN A 146 -4.21 7.54 -17.79
CA GLN A 146 -4.97 8.57 -18.48
C GLN A 146 -4.21 9.08 -19.70
N GLU A 147 -2.90 9.34 -19.58
CA GLU A 147 -2.05 9.79 -20.67
C GLU A 147 -1.98 8.76 -21.81
N TYR A 148 -1.91 7.48 -21.48
CA TYR A 148 -1.92 6.39 -22.45
C TYR A 148 -3.32 5.97 -22.91
N GLY A 149 -4.36 6.73 -22.53
CA GLY A 149 -5.73 6.56 -23.01
C GLY A 149 -6.58 5.55 -22.26
N ASP A 150 -6.05 4.85 -21.25
CA ASP A 150 -6.86 4.00 -20.35
C ASP A 150 -7.58 4.85 -19.28
N LYS A 151 -8.55 5.64 -19.76
CA LYS A 151 -9.36 6.51 -18.92
C LYS A 151 -10.16 5.74 -17.84
N ALA A 152 -10.61 4.53 -18.18
CA ALA A 152 -11.38 3.71 -17.25
C ALA A 152 -10.50 3.16 -16.12
N GLY A 153 -9.28 2.72 -16.43
CA GLY A 153 -8.28 2.34 -15.47
C GLY A 153 -7.87 3.50 -14.56
N ALA A 154 -7.58 4.65 -15.15
CA ALA A 154 -7.24 5.88 -14.42
C ALA A 154 -8.34 6.27 -13.42
N LEU A 155 -9.61 6.32 -13.85
CA LEU A 155 -10.74 6.65 -13.01
C LEU A 155 -10.86 5.73 -11.78
N LYS A 156 -10.62 4.43 -11.95
CA LYS A 156 -10.62 3.47 -10.84
C LYS A 156 -9.52 3.77 -9.83
N LEU A 157 -8.32 4.12 -10.31
CA LEU A 157 -7.17 4.41 -9.45
C LEU A 157 -7.37 5.72 -8.68
N TYR A 158 -7.86 6.78 -9.31
CA TYR A 158 -8.17 8.04 -8.63
C TYR A 158 -9.26 7.87 -7.56
N ARG A 159 -10.34 7.14 -7.86
CA ARG A 159 -11.39 6.84 -6.86
C ARG A 159 -10.80 6.11 -5.66
N ARG A 160 -9.94 5.13 -5.91
CA ARG A 160 -9.27 4.40 -4.84
C ARG A 160 -8.31 5.29 -4.03
N ALA A 161 -7.61 6.21 -4.67
CA ALA A 161 -6.76 7.18 -3.97
C ALA A 161 -7.59 8.09 -3.05
N LEU A 162 -8.74 8.62 -3.54
CA LEU A 162 -9.66 9.44 -2.74
C LEU A 162 -10.37 8.67 -1.61
N GLU A 163 -10.57 7.37 -1.73
CA GLU A 163 -11.08 6.55 -0.62
C GLU A 163 -10.10 6.50 0.55
N LEU A 164 -8.80 6.64 0.28
CA LEU A 164 -7.73 6.65 1.27
C LEU A 164 -7.46 8.06 1.81
N ASP A 165 -7.48 9.04 0.92
CA ASP A 165 -7.22 10.44 1.18
C ASP A 165 -8.26 11.33 0.45
N PRO A 166 -9.35 11.71 1.13
CA PRO A 166 -10.39 12.55 0.52
C PRO A 166 -9.94 13.97 0.18
N GLN A 167 -8.81 14.42 0.74
CA GLN A 167 -8.24 15.75 0.51
C GLN A 167 -7.12 15.73 -0.56
N LEU A 168 -6.87 14.58 -1.20
CA LEU A 168 -5.79 14.43 -2.18
C LEU A 168 -5.94 15.44 -3.31
N GLU A 169 -4.92 16.30 -3.46
CA GLU A 169 -4.94 17.42 -4.38
C GLU A 169 -5.18 16.98 -5.84
N GLY A 170 -6.07 17.67 -6.53
CA GLY A 170 -6.37 17.45 -7.94
C GLY A 170 -7.18 16.18 -8.25
N ALA A 171 -7.25 15.18 -7.38
CA ALA A 171 -7.88 13.90 -7.68
C ALA A 171 -9.40 14.04 -7.93
N THR A 172 -10.08 14.91 -7.18
CA THR A 172 -11.52 15.19 -7.39
C THR A 172 -11.79 15.79 -8.77
N HIS A 173 -10.96 16.71 -9.24
CA HIS A 173 -11.10 17.30 -10.57
C HIS A 173 -10.90 16.26 -11.67
N LYS A 174 -9.84 15.44 -11.58
CA LYS A 174 -9.54 14.35 -12.51
C LYS A 174 -10.69 13.35 -12.61
N ILE A 175 -11.28 12.97 -11.46
CA ILE A 175 -12.44 12.07 -11.42
C ILE A 175 -13.63 12.69 -12.16
N ARG A 176 -13.93 13.98 -11.94
CA ARG A 176 -15.05 14.65 -12.58
C ARG A 176 -14.90 14.65 -14.11
N GLU A 177 -13.73 15.03 -14.63
CA GLU A 177 -13.45 15.02 -16.05
C GLU A 177 -13.59 13.63 -16.69
N LEU A 178 -13.02 12.61 -16.02
CA LEU A 178 -13.04 11.26 -16.54
C LEU A 178 -14.42 10.60 -16.42
N THR A 179 -15.19 10.87 -15.37
CA THR A 179 -16.54 10.32 -15.22
C THR A 179 -17.43 10.74 -16.38
N GLN A 180 -17.41 12.02 -16.77
CA GLN A 180 -18.14 12.50 -17.92
C GLN A 180 -17.72 11.79 -19.20
N SER A 181 -16.42 11.60 -19.41
CA SER A 181 -15.89 10.98 -20.63
C SER A 181 -16.07 9.46 -20.70
N VAL A 182 -16.07 8.76 -19.58
CA VAL A 182 -16.13 7.28 -19.50
C VAL A 182 -17.55 6.77 -19.26
N GLU A 183 -18.30 7.43 -18.37
CA GLU A 183 -19.63 6.97 -17.94
C GLU A 183 -20.77 7.77 -18.58
N GLY A 184 -20.46 8.89 -19.28
CA GLY A 184 -21.47 9.74 -19.92
C GLY A 184 -22.45 10.38 -18.93
N ARG A 185 -22.04 10.57 -17.66
CA ARG A 185 -22.85 11.16 -16.60
C ARG A 185 -22.30 12.52 -16.21
N ASP A 186 -23.20 13.49 -16.08
CA ASP A 186 -22.91 14.73 -15.37
C ASP A 186 -22.91 14.44 -13.86
N ILE A 187 -21.91 14.97 -13.16
CA ILE A 187 -21.73 14.85 -11.72
C ILE A 187 -22.19 16.13 -11.04
#